data_047dc452a5a9ca187a5f9e216d5801df
#
_entry.id   047dc452a5a9ca187a5f9e216d5801df
#
_cell.length_a   1.000
_cell.length_b   1.000
_cell.length_c   1.000
_cell.angle_alpha   90.00
_cell.angle_beta   90.00
_cell.angle_gamma   90.00
#
_symmetry.space_group_name_H-M   'P 1'
#
loop_
_entity.id
_entity.type
_entity.pdbx_description
1 polymer ?
#
loop_
_entity_poly.entity_id
_entity_poly.type
_entity_poly.pdbx_seq_one_letter_code
_entity_poly.pdbx_strand_id
1 'polypeptide(L)'
;FVSGQDALLMADNRSILVVVDTNRPDQVECRPLLEAISKVCVVDHHRRAADYINPVVVNLHEPYASSAAELVTEVLMYAVEKKDVRPIEAESLMAGICLDTKFFNVRTGERTFEAAAVLRRLGADTTEVKKLMQNDFQDTMAKYQIIKSSRLYRQEIAIAALNTPTTRVLAAQAADELLNISGITASFVLYPDGDQVIISARS
;
A
#
# COMPACT_ATOMS: atom_id res chain seq x y z
N PHE A 1 -7.29 -7.20 -15.74
CA PHE A 1 -7.44 -7.92 -14.45
C PHE A 1 -8.24 -9.18 -14.70
N VAL A 2 -7.88 -10.27 -14.01
CA VAL A 2 -8.57 -11.56 -14.04
C VAL A 2 -8.85 -12.00 -12.61
N SER A 3 -9.87 -12.81 -12.40
CA SER A 3 -10.12 -13.40 -11.08
C SER A 3 -9.06 -14.44 -10.73
N GLY A 4 -8.86 -14.73 -9.44
CA GLY A 4 -7.94 -15.78 -9.02
C GLY A 4 -8.30 -17.17 -9.59
N GLN A 5 -9.58 -17.45 -9.79
CA GLN A 5 -10.06 -18.69 -10.42
C GLN A 5 -9.67 -18.75 -11.89
N ASP A 6 -9.88 -17.66 -12.64
CA ASP A 6 -9.47 -17.60 -14.04
C ASP A 6 -7.95 -17.70 -14.18
N ALA A 7 -7.20 -17.05 -13.28
CA ALA A 7 -5.75 -17.15 -13.25
C ALA A 7 -5.27 -18.59 -13.02
N LEU A 8 -5.92 -19.36 -12.15
CA LEU A 8 -5.63 -20.79 -11.94
C LEU A 8 -5.89 -21.63 -13.19
N LEU A 9 -6.96 -21.34 -13.92
CA LEU A 9 -7.28 -22.05 -15.18
C LEU A 9 -6.29 -21.71 -16.31
N MET A 10 -5.70 -20.50 -16.27
CA MET A 10 -4.74 -20.05 -17.28
C MET A 10 -3.30 -20.48 -16.94
N ALA A 11 -3.01 -20.83 -15.69
CA ALA A 11 -1.68 -21.20 -15.23
C ALA A 11 -1.21 -22.51 -15.83
N ASP A 12 0.05 -22.54 -16.31
CA ASP A 12 0.71 -23.71 -16.86
C ASP A 12 2.16 -23.83 -16.34
N ASN A 13 2.90 -24.82 -16.81
CA ASN A 13 4.30 -25.08 -16.43
C ASN A 13 5.30 -23.99 -16.87
N ARG A 14 4.88 -23.06 -17.74
CA ARG A 14 5.69 -21.91 -18.20
C ARG A 14 5.35 -20.64 -17.42
N SER A 15 4.29 -20.67 -16.64
CA SER A 15 3.84 -19.52 -15.85
C SER A 15 4.83 -19.16 -14.76
N ILE A 16 4.95 -17.87 -14.49
CA ILE A 16 5.69 -17.29 -13.37
C ILE A 16 4.69 -16.51 -12.53
N LEU A 17 4.68 -16.77 -11.23
CA LEU A 17 3.90 -15.99 -10.27
C LEU A 17 4.80 -14.90 -9.67
N VAL A 18 4.43 -13.65 -9.85
CA VAL A 18 5.11 -12.51 -9.20
C VAL A 18 4.20 -12.00 -8.10
N VAL A 19 4.63 -12.16 -6.86
CA VAL A 19 3.97 -11.63 -5.67
C VAL A 19 4.65 -10.32 -5.30
N VAL A 20 3.87 -9.26 -5.17
CA VAL A 20 4.36 -7.93 -4.85
C VAL A 20 3.71 -7.40 -3.56
N ASP A 21 4.48 -6.61 -2.80
CA ASP A 21 4.02 -5.89 -1.60
C ASP A 21 3.55 -6.77 -0.44
N THR A 22 3.93 -8.04 -0.47
CA THR A 22 3.79 -8.96 0.67
C THR A 22 4.78 -10.11 0.56
N ASN A 23 5.23 -10.62 1.72
CA ASN A 23 5.98 -11.87 1.81
C ASN A 23 5.18 -12.98 2.52
N ARG A 24 3.91 -12.74 2.86
CA ARG A 24 3.08 -13.64 3.63
C ARG A 24 2.10 -14.42 2.75
N PRO A 25 2.06 -15.76 2.86
CA PRO A 25 1.12 -16.59 2.09
C PRO A 25 -0.35 -16.29 2.34
N ASP A 26 -0.71 -15.88 3.58
CA ASP A 26 -2.08 -15.57 4.00
C ASP A 26 -2.58 -14.20 3.46
N GLN A 27 -1.69 -13.38 2.93
CA GLN A 27 -2.03 -12.08 2.32
C GLN A 27 -2.10 -12.14 0.79
N VAL A 28 -1.72 -13.27 0.18
CA VAL A 28 -1.84 -13.45 -1.27
C VAL A 28 -3.31 -13.63 -1.63
N GLU A 29 -3.81 -12.77 -2.52
CA GLU A 29 -5.23 -12.72 -2.91
C GLU A 29 -5.76 -14.08 -3.41
N CYS A 30 -4.95 -14.82 -4.17
CA CYS A 30 -5.27 -16.18 -4.60
C CYS A 30 -4.17 -17.14 -4.15
N ARG A 31 -4.23 -17.56 -2.89
CA ARG A 31 -3.26 -18.48 -2.29
C ARG A 31 -3.04 -19.78 -3.10
N PRO A 32 -4.07 -20.41 -3.70
CA PRO A 32 -3.86 -21.61 -4.51
C PRO A 32 -2.88 -21.45 -5.67
N LEU A 33 -2.64 -20.24 -6.18
CA LEU A 33 -1.61 -19.99 -7.21
C LEU A 33 -0.18 -20.27 -6.71
N LEU A 34 0.09 -20.09 -5.39
CA LEU A 34 1.39 -20.43 -4.81
C LEU A 34 1.68 -21.94 -4.86
N GLU A 35 0.65 -22.77 -4.87
CA GLU A 35 0.77 -24.23 -4.96
C GLU A 35 0.78 -24.71 -6.42
N ALA A 36 0.04 -24.00 -7.30
CA ALA A 36 -0.10 -24.34 -8.71
C ALA A 36 1.12 -23.97 -9.54
N ILE A 37 1.84 -22.90 -9.18
CA ILE A 37 2.95 -22.35 -9.97
C ILE A 37 4.27 -22.56 -9.22
N SER A 38 5.19 -23.32 -9.82
CA SER A 38 6.48 -23.65 -9.21
C SER A 38 7.51 -22.51 -9.27
N LYS A 39 7.34 -21.55 -10.19
CA LYS A 39 8.25 -20.42 -10.35
C LYS A 39 7.64 -19.18 -9.70
N VAL A 40 7.93 -18.99 -8.42
CA VAL A 40 7.43 -17.85 -7.63
C VAL A 40 8.56 -16.83 -7.46
N CYS A 41 8.27 -15.56 -7.74
CA CYS A 41 9.11 -14.41 -7.46
C CYS A 41 8.42 -13.54 -6.40
N VAL A 42 9.15 -13.01 -5.43
CA VAL A 42 8.63 -12.10 -4.40
C VAL A 42 9.39 -10.78 -4.47
N VAL A 43 8.66 -9.67 -4.51
CA VAL A 43 9.20 -8.31 -4.40
C VAL A 43 8.48 -7.61 -3.25
N ASP A 44 9.16 -7.40 -2.13
CA ASP A 44 8.54 -6.90 -0.91
C ASP A 44 9.49 -6.05 -0.06
N HIS A 45 8.94 -5.05 0.62
CA HIS A 45 9.67 -4.16 1.52
C HIS A 45 9.22 -4.28 2.99
N HIS A 46 8.25 -5.13 3.30
CA HIS A 46 7.82 -5.36 4.67
C HIS A 46 8.84 -6.17 5.46
N ARG A 47 8.81 -6.11 6.78
CA ARG A 47 9.60 -7.02 7.61
C ARG A 47 9.20 -8.45 7.34
N ARG A 48 10.19 -9.33 7.24
CA ARG A 48 9.95 -10.76 7.00
C ARG A 48 9.07 -11.34 8.11
N ALA A 49 7.97 -11.96 7.71
CA ALA A 49 7.10 -12.71 8.59
C ALA A 49 7.76 -14.02 9.03
N ALA A 50 7.30 -14.60 10.14
CA ALA A 50 7.74 -15.95 10.56
C ALA A 50 7.28 -17.01 9.53
N ASP A 51 6.05 -16.86 9.02
CA ASP A 51 5.52 -17.63 7.89
C ASP A 51 5.63 -16.76 6.63
N TYR A 52 6.60 -17.06 5.77
CA TYR A 52 6.86 -16.34 4.54
C TYR A 52 6.85 -17.26 3.33
N ILE A 53 6.61 -16.69 2.16
CA ILE A 53 6.52 -17.44 0.89
C ILE A 53 7.88 -18.07 0.58
N ASN A 54 7.92 -19.40 0.55
CA ASN A 54 9.11 -20.20 0.27
C ASN A 54 8.69 -21.61 -0.21
N PRO A 55 9.36 -22.24 -1.22
CA PRO A 55 10.52 -21.73 -1.95
C PRO A 55 10.17 -20.67 -3.00
N VAL A 56 11.13 -19.81 -3.34
CA VAL A 56 11.01 -18.81 -4.41
C VAL A 56 12.23 -18.86 -5.33
N VAL A 57 12.04 -18.52 -6.62
CA VAL A 57 13.14 -18.47 -7.63
C VAL A 57 13.83 -17.10 -7.63
N VAL A 58 13.09 -16.03 -7.26
CA VAL A 58 13.63 -14.69 -7.03
C VAL A 58 13.01 -14.14 -5.76
N ASN A 59 13.85 -13.61 -4.88
CA ASN A 59 13.41 -12.93 -3.66
C ASN A 59 14.11 -11.57 -3.58
N LEU A 60 13.40 -10.53 -3.99
CA LEU A 60 13.81 -9.14 -3.80
C LEU A 60 13.10 -8.59 -2.57
N HIS A 61 13.71 -8.78 -1.41
CA HIS A 61 13.13 -8.42 -0.13
C HIS A 61 14.03 -7.43 0.60
N GLU A 62 13.62 -6.17 0.63
CA GLU A 62 14.39 -5.02 1.11
C GLU A 62 13.60 -4.18 2.13
N PRO A 63 13.66 -4.49 3.44
CA PRO A 63 12.87 -3.77 4.46
C PRO A 63 13.22 -2.28 4.63
N TYR A 64 14.31 -1.83 4.04
CA TYR A 64 14.73 -0.43 4.06
C TYR A 64 14.26 0.37 2.84
N ALA A 65 13.74 -0.28 1.81
CA ALA A 65 13.10 0.40 0.69
C ALA A 65 11.80 1.07 1.15
N SER A 66 11.46 2.19 0.52
CA SER A 66 10.25 2.93 0.86
C SER A 66 8.97 2.19 0.50
N SER A 67 9.03 1.41 -0.57
CA SER A 67 7.87 0.71 -1.15
C SER A 67 8.31 -0.44 -2.06
N ALA A 68 7.41 -1.38 -2.32
CA ALA A 68 7.61 -2.37 -3.39
C ALA A 68 7.70 -1.71 -4.78
N ALA A 69 7.02 -0.58 -4.98
CA ALA A 69 7.09 0.19 -6.22
C ALA A 69 8.48 0.79 -6.47
N GLU A 70 9.21 1.22 -5.43
CA GLU A 70 10.63 1.60 -5.52
C GLU A 70 11.46 0.42 -6.05
N LEU A 71 11.35 -0.75 -5.43
CA LEU A 71 12.09 -1.94 -5.83
C LEU A 71 11.78 -2.38 -7.27
N VAL A 72 10.51 -2.37 -7.67
CA VAL A 72 10.10 -2.66 -9.04
C VAL A 72 10.70 -1.65 -10.01
N THR A 73 10.72 -0.36 -9.65
CA THR A 73 11.33 0.69 -10.49
C THR A 73 12.81 0.43 -10.69
N GLU A 74 13.54 0.04 -9.66
CA GLU A 74 14.96 -0.31 -9.77
C GLU A 74 15.19 -1.52 -10.70
N VAL A 75 14.34 -2.55 -10.61
CA VAL A 75 14.42 -3.69 -11.53
C VAL A 75 14.17 -3.25 -12.97
N LEU A 76 13.18 -2.38 -13.21
CA LEU A 76 12.85 -1.88 -14.55
C LEU A 76 14.02 -1.13 -15.20
N MET A 77 14.86 -0.44 -14.41
CA MET A 77 16.05 0.26 -14.95
C MET A 77 17.03 -0.67 -15.68
N TYR A 78 17.04 -1.95 -15.32
CA TYR A 78 17.95 -2.96 -15.88
C TYR A 78 17.25 -3.99 -16.80
N ALA A 79 15.95 -4.19 -16.60
CA ALA A 79 15.22 -5.28 -17.25
C ALA A 79 14.52 -4.87 -18.55
N VAL A 80 14.17 -3.58 -18.71
CA VAL A 80 13.38 -3.11 -19.87
C VAL A 80 13.96 -1.85 -20.49
N GLU A 81 13.69 -1.64 -21.79
CA GLU A 81 14.04 -0.40 -22.44
C GLU A 81 12.97 0.68 -22.13
N LYS A 82 13.40 1.93 -22.09
CA LYS A 82 12.50 3.08 -21.82
C LYS A 82 11.25 3.10 -22.72
N LYS A 83 11.38 2.70 -23.98
CA LYS A 83 10.27 2.66 -24.95
C LYS A 83 9.17 1.66 -24.61
N ASP A 84 9.51 0.64 -23.80
CA ASP A 84 8.61 -0.46 -23.46
C ASP A 84 7.77 -0.17 -22.19
N VAL A 85 8.07 0.94 -21.50
CA VAL A 85 7.30 1.40 -20.33
C VAL A 85 6.33 2.47 -20.75
N ARG A 86 5.05 2.22 -20.57
CA ARG A 86 3.99 3.22 -20.85
C ARG A 86 3.90 4.24 -19.72
N PRO A 87 3.53 5.50 -20.02
CA PRO A 87 3.36 6.54 -18.99
C PRO A 87 2.47 6.12 -17.84
N ILE A 88 1.34 5.45 -18.10
CA ILE A 88 0.41 4.97 -17.07
C ILE A 88 1.05 3.96 -16.10
N GLU A 89 1.99 3.15 -16.57
CA GLU A 89 2.73 2.20 -15.73
C GLU A 89 3.71 2.95 -14.80
N ALA A 90 4.40 3.94 -15.36
CA ALA A 90 5.28 4.81 -14.58
C ALA A 90 4.48 5.66 -13.56
N GLU A 91 3.29 6.14 -13.91
CA GLU A 91 2.38 6.86 -13.02
C GLU A 91 1.88 5.96 -11.89
N SER A 92 1.53 4.71 -12.20
CA SER A 92 1.07 3.73 -11.20
C SER A 92 2.18 3.40 -10.18
N LEU A 93 3.42 3.20 -10.63
CA LEU A 93 4.56 3.00 -9.74
C LEU A 93 4.86 4.25 -8.90
N MET A 94 4.81 5.44 -9.50
CA MET A 94 4.96 6.69 -8.77
C MET A 94 3.87 6.86 -7.71
N ALA A 95 2.63 6.47 -8.02
CA ALA A 95 1.52 6.50 -7.07
C ALA A 95 1.78 5.55 -5.89
N GLY A 96 2.32 4.35 -6.14
CA GLY A 96 2.74 3.42 -5.09
C GLY A 96 3.79 4.01 -4.15
N ILE A 97 4.85 4.62 -4.71
CA ILE A 97 5.85 5.34 -3.92
C ILE A 97 5.20 6.47 -3.09
N CYS A 98 4.35 7.30 -3.71
CA CYS A 98 3.68 8.39 -3.02
C CYS A 98 2.77 7.90 -1.88
N LEU A 99 2.10 6.76 -2.05
CA LEU A 99 1.22 6.18 -1.05
C LEU A 99 2.02 5.76 0.19
N ASP A 100 3.04 4.94 0.03
CA ASP A 100 3.83 4.40 1.14
C ASP A 100 4.67 5.43 1.85
N THR A 101 5.13 6.44 1.12
CA THR A 101 5.93 7.54 1.67
C THR A 101 5.10 8.73 2.16
N LYS A 102 3.77 8.67 2.07
CA LYS A 102 2.89 9.82 2.33
C LYS A 102 3.38 11.07 1.59
N PHE A 103 3.54 10.96 0.28
CA PHE A 103 4.13 12.02 -0.59
C PHE A 103 5.53 12.46 -0.12
N PHE A 104 6.44 11.51 0.04
CA PHE A 104 7.84 11.72 0.43
C PHE A 104 8.03 12.31 1.84
N ASN A 105 7.05 12.19 2.73
CA ASN A 105 7.15 12.69 4.11
C ASN A 105 7.68 11.65 5.09
N VAL A 106 7.54 10.35 4.79
CA VAL A 106 8.00 9.27 5.67
C VAL A 106 8.75 8.20 4.89
N ARG A 107 9.68 7.50 5.55
CA ARG A 107 10.45 6.37 4.97
C ARG A 107 11.12 6.69 3.63
N THR A 108 11.47 7.92 3.38
CA THR A 108 12.04 8.38 2.12
C THR A 108 13.55 8.43 2.22
N GLY A 109 14.23 7.69 1.36
CA GLY A 109 15.69 7.68 1.22
C GLY A 109 16.14 8.24 -0.13
N GLU A 110 17.46 8.26 -0.36
CA GLU A 110 18.06 8.67 -1.64
C GLU A 110 17.51 7.83 -2.79
N ARG A 111 17.47 6.49 -2.64
CA ARG A 111 16.93 5.55 -3.64
C ARG A 111 15.48 5.87 -4.03
N THR A 112 14.66 6.32 -3.07
CA THR A 112 13.26 6.71 -3.33
C THR A 112 13.19 7.89 -4.30
N PHE A 113 14.02 8.91 -4.10
CA PHE A 113 14.09 10.06 -5.01
C PHE A 113 14.67 9.69 -6.38
N GLU A 114 15.66 8.79 -6.42
CA GLU A 114 16.19 8.26 -7.69
C GLU A 114 15.12 7.51 -8.47
N ALA A 115 14.37 6.61 -7.82
CA ALA A 115 13.25 5.89 -8.42
C ALA A 115 12.20 6.87 -8.95
N ALA A 116 11.82 7.88 -8.17
CA ALA A 116 10.86 8.91 -8.61
C ALA A 116 11.40 9.69 -9.81
N ALA A 117 12.68 10.04 -9.84
CA ALA A 117 13.30 10.70 -10.98
C ALA A 117 13.32 9.82 -12.25
N VAL A 118 13.55 8.51 -12.08
CA VAL A 118 13.44 7.54 -13.19
C VAL A 118 12.02 7.50 -13.74
N LEU A 119 11.03 7.33 -12.88
CA LEU A 119 9.62 7.27 -13.28
C LEU A 119 9.18 8.57 -14.00
N ARG A 120 9.66 9.72 -13.53
CA ARG A 120 9.43 10.99 -14.22
C ARG A 120 10.03 11.01 -15.63
N ARG A 121 11.24 10.47 -15.81
CA ARG A 121 11.87 10.32 -17.13
C ARG A 121 11.14 9.31 -18.03
N LEU A 122 10.50 8.30 -17.45
CA LEU A 122 9.66 7.32 -18.13
C LEU A 122 8.29 7.88 -18.54
N GLY A 123 7.95 9.10 -18.14
CA GLY A 123 6.74 9.81 -18.55
C GLY A 123 5.67 9.97 -17.50
N ALA A 124 5.93 9.57 -16.24
CA ALA A 124 4.96 9.78 -15.15
C ALA A 124 4.63 11.27 -15.00
N ASP A 125 3.36 11.63 -15.03
CA ASP A 125 2.87 12.98 -14.74
C ASP A 125 2.38 13.03 -13.29
N THR A 126 3.01 13.89 -12.49
CA THR A 126 2.65 14.06 -11.07
C THR A 126 1.23 14.57 -10.87
N THR A 127 0.65 15.26 -11.87
CA THR A 127 -0.75 15.69 -11.84
C THR A 127 -1.69 14.49 -11.98
N GLU A 128 -1.39 13.57 -12.89
CA GLU A 128 -2.16 12.33 -13.05
C GLU A 128 -1.99 11.43 -11.83
N VAL A 129 -0.77 11.30 -11.29
CA VAL A 129 -0.52 10.58 -10.02
C VAL A 129 -1.38 11.14 -8.89
N LYS A 130 -1.47 12.48 -8.76
CA LYS A 130 -2.32 13.13 -7.76
C LYS A 130 -3.81 12.80 -7.96
N LYS A 131 -4.28 12.74 -9.22
CA LYS A 131 -5.67 12.36 -9.52
C LYS A 131 -5.99 10.92 -9.10
N LEU A 132 -5.06 9.98 -9.27
CA LEU A 132 -5.23 8.60 -8.81
C LEU A 132 -5.44 8.50 -7.29
N MET A 133 -4.98 9.49 -6.54
CA MET A 133 -5.07 9.54 -5.08
C MET A 133 -6.20 10.44 -4.56
N GLN A 134 -7.04 10.98 -5.44
CA GLN A 134 -8.18 11.78 -5.02
C GLN A 134 -9.24 10.89 -4.35
N ASN A 135 -9.71 11.35 -3.21
CA ASN A 135 -10.82 10.70 -2.51
C ASN A 135 -12.17 11.20 -3.07
N ASP A 136 -13.17 10.36 -3.00
CA ASP A 136 -14.55 10.75 -3.26
C ASP A 136 -15.01 11.83 -2.27
N PHE A 137 -15.94 12.68 -2.70
CA PHE A 137 -16.47 13.77 -1.87
C PHE A 137 -17.18 13.23 -0.62
N GLN A 138 -17.98 12.15 -0.77
CA GLN A 138 -18.73 11.56 0.33
C GLN A 138 -17.79 10.95 1.38
N ASP A 139 -16.76 10.23 0.92
CA ASP A 139 -15.73 9.65 1.78
C ASP A 139 -14.94 10.74 2.51
N THR A 140 -14.64 11.84 1.82
CA THR A 140 -13.98 12.99 2.41
C THR A 140 -14.83 13.61 3.52
N MET A 141 -16.12 13.83 3.27
CA MET A 141 -17.05 14.37 4.26
C MET A 141 -17.22 13.43 5.45
N ALA A 142 -17.36 12.12 5.20
CA ALA A 142 -17.47 11.11 6.25
C ALA A 142 -16.21 11.08 7.13
N LYS A 143 -15.01 11.14 6.54
CA LYS A 143 -13.74 11.26 7.27
C LYS A 143 -13.71 12.49 8.17
N TYR A 144 -14.11 13.65 7.67
CA TYR A 144 -14.15 14.87 8.49
C TYR A 144 -15.18 14.82 9.61
N GLN A 145 -16.29 14.12 9.44
CA GLN A 145 -17.26 13.90 10.53
C GLN A 145 -16.63 13.06 11.66
N ILE A 146 -15.88 12.03 11.32
CA ILE A 146 -15.12 11.23 12.30
C ILE A 146 -14.13 12.12 13.06
N ILE A 147 -13.32 12.90 12.34
CA ILE A 147 -12.33 13.81 12.93
C ILE A 147 -13.03 14.83 13.88
N LYS A 148 -14.13 15.43 13.44
CA LYS A 148 -14.91 16.40 14.22
C LYS A 148 -15.48 15.80 15.51
N SER A 149 -15.78 14.51 15.54
CA SER A 149 -16.30 13.81 16.71
C SER A 149 -15.23 13.48 17.75
N SER A 150 -13.95 13.63 17.40
CA SER A 150 -12.84 13.27 18.28
C SER A 150 -12.74 14.15 19.52
N ARG A 151 -12.20 13.55 20.57
CA ARG A 151 -11.90 14.23 21.85
C ARG A 151 -10.45 14.02 22.20
N LEU A 152 -9.84 15.01 22.82
CA LEU A 152 -8.47 14.90 23.32
C LEU A 152 -8.46 14.28 24.72
N TYR A 153 -7.64 13.26 24.89
CA TYR A 153 -7.29 12.69 26.18
C TYR A 153 -5.86 13.09 26.52
N ARG A 154 -5.65 13.67 27.71
CA ARG A 154 -4.35 14.22 28.18
C ARG A 154 -3.68 15.20 27.20
N GLN A 155 -4.46 15.85 26.33
CA GLN A 155 -4.03 16.83 25.32
C GLN A 155 -3.12 16.29 24.20
N GLU A 156 -2.75 15.04 24.21
CA GLU A 156 -1.83 14.43 23.24
C GLU A 156 -2.38 13.18 22.56
N ILE A 157 -3.54 12.68 22.99
CA ILE A 157 -4.18 11.49 22.40
C ILE A 157 -5.55 11.88 21.86
N ALA A 158 -5.76 11.66 20.56
CA ALA A 158 -7.05 11.90 19.92
C ALA A 158 -7.89 10.63 19.86
N ILE A 159 -9.12 10.66 20.34
CA ILE A 159 -10.03 9.50 20.37
C ILE A 159 -11.35 9.89 19.71
N ALA A 160 -11.71 9.22 18.62
CA ALA A 160 -13.03 9.29 18.00
C ALA A 160 -13.78 7.98 18.27
N ALA A 161 -14.88 8.03 19.01
CA ALA A 161 -15.75 6.88 19.26
C ALA A 161 -17.08 7.10 18.52
N LEU A 162 -17.35 6.24 17.55
CA LEU A 162 -18.54 6.32 16.69
C LEU A 162 -19.63 5.41 17.22
N ASN A 163 -20.87 5.87 17.09
CA ASN A 163 -22.06 5.07 17.40
C ASN A 163 -22.64 4.38 16.15
N THR A 164 -22.08 4.66 14.98
CA THR A 164 -22.52 4.10 13.69
C THR A 164 -21.39 3.37 13.02
N PRO A 165 -21.67 2.33 12.23
CA PRO A 165 -20.67 1.63 11.44
C PRO A 165 -19.95 2.56 10.47
N THR A 166 -18.69 2.27 10.21
CA THR A 166 -17.90 2.91 9.16
C THR A 166 -17.00 1.87 8.49
N THR A 167 -16.39 2.22 7.37
CA THR A 167 -15.46 1.30 6.72
C THR A 167 -14.09 1.33 7.42
N ARG A 168 -13.39 0.20 7.36
CA ARG A 168 -12.02 0.08 7.89
C ARG A 168 -11.08 1.12 7.27
N VAL A 169 -11.27 1.42 5.98
CA VAL A 169 -10.46 2.40 5.25
C VAL A 169 -10.68 3.81 5.78
N LEU A 170 -11.95 4.24 5.94
CA LEU A 170 -12.27 5.57 6.46
C LEU A 170 -11.80 5.75 7.91
N ALA A 171 -11.97 4.73 8.75
CA ALA A 171 -11.48 4.77 10.13
C ALA A 171 -9.95 4.89 10.19
N ALA A 172 -9.23 4.16 9.32
CA ALA A 172 -7.78 4.24 9.23
C ALA A 172 -7.31 5.61 8.73
N GLN A 173 -7.94 6.15 7.68
CA GLN A 173 -7.62 7.48 7.15
C GLN A 173 -7.91 8.60 8.17
N ALA A 174 -9.00 8.50 8.92
CA ALA A 174 -9.32 9.45 9.98
C ALA A 174 -8.30 9.39 11.13
N ALA A 175 -7.86 8.19 11.52
CA ALA A 175 -6.82 8.03 12.54
C ALA A 175 -5.48 8.62 12.06
N ASP A 176 -5.09 8.40 10.81
CA ASP A 176 -3.90 9.01 10.22
C ASP A 176 -3.98 10.54 10.22
N GLU A 177 -5.14 11.12 9.85
CA GLU A 177 -5.35 12.56 9.83
C GLU A 177 -5.30 13.19 11.23
N LEU A 178 -5.88 12.52 12.24
CA LEU A 178 -5.78 12.94 13.64
C LEU A 178 -4.34 12.95 14.14
N LEU A 179 -3.53 11.97 13.74
CA LEU A 179 -2.12 11.91 14.12
C LEU A 179 -1.29 13.03 13.47
N ASN A 180 -1.72 13.59 12.33
CA ASN A 180 -1.05 14.70 11.67
C ASN A 180 -1.27 16.07 12.37
N ILE A 181 -2.15 16.13 13.40
CA ILE A 181 -2.38 17.34 14.17
C ILE A 181 -1.22 17.56 15.14
N SER A 182 -0.66 18.77 15.16
CA SER A 182 0.45 19.12 16.05
C SER A 182 0.09 18.85 17.52
N GLY A 183 0.98 18.17 18.23
CA GLY A 183 0.81 17.80 19.64
C GLY A 183 0.08 16.48 19.87
N ILE A 184 -0.43 15.83 18.82
CA ILE A 184 -1.02 14.49 18.93
C ILE A 184 0.07 13.44 18.73
N THR A 185 0.23 12.55 19.71
CA THR A 185 1.21 11.46 19.71
C THR A 185 0.58 10.10 19.41
N ALA A 186 -0.73 9.97 19.63
CA ALA A 186 -1.49 8.79 19.28
C ALA A 186 -2.94 9.12 18.93
N SER A 187 -3.53 8.35 18.04
CA SER A 187 -4.93 8.50 17.62
C SER A 187 -5.64 7.16 17.59
N PHE A 188 -6.92 7.18 17.99
CA PHE A 188 -7.79 6.02 18.02
C PHE A 188 -9.13 6.36 17.39
N VAL A 189 -9.58 5.53 16.47
CA VAL A 189 -10.94 5.57 15.91
C VAL A 189 -11.62 4.24 16.23
N LEU A 190 -12.70 4.31 17.01
CA LEU A 190 -13.49 3.15 17.43
C LEU A 190 -14.84 3.19 16.71
N TYR A 191 -15.30 2.08 16.18
CA TYR A 191 -16.60 1.98 15.53
C TYR A 191 -17.21 0.59 15.69
N PRO A 192 -18.56 0.47 15.70
CA PRO A 192 -19.24 -0.81 15.80
C PRO A 192 -19.18 -1.58 14.47
N ASP A 193 -19.03 -2.90 14.57
CA ASP A 193 -19.14 -3.85 13.47
C ASP A 193 -19.85 -5.12 13.99
N GLY A 194 -21.17 -5.20 13.78
CA GLY A 194 -22.02 -6.21 14.42
C GLY A 194 -21.95 -6.13 15.94
N ASP A 195 -21.62 -7.23 16.59
CA ASP A 195 -21.47 -7.32 18.05
C ASP A 195 -20.06 -6.95 18.57
N GLN A 196 -19.20 -6.47 17.69
CA GLN A 196 -17.82 -6.10 18.02
C GLN A 196 -17.59 -4.61 17.89
N VAL A 197 -16.54 -4.12 18.57
CA VAL A 197 -15.99 -2.79 18.35
C VAL A 197 -14.63 -2.93 17.69
N ILE A 198 -14.50 -2.35 16.51
CA ILE A 198 -13.23 -2.30 15.78
C ILE A 198 -12.49 -1.04 16.19
N ILE A 199 -11.18 -1.17 16.35
CA ILE A 199 -10.28 -0.06 16.71
C ILE A 199 -9.25 0.11 15.61
N SER A 200 -9.18 1.32 15.05
CA SER A 200 -8.05 1.76 14.22
C SER A 200 -7.16 2.66 15.05
N ALA A 201 -5.91 2.27 15.27
CA ALA A 201 -4.95 3.00 16.10
C ALA A 201 -3.72 3.42 15.29
N ARG A 202 -3.16 4.59 15.62
CA ARG A 202 -1.91 5.15 15.07
C ARG A 202 -1.08 5.79 16.18
N SER A 203 0.26 5.73 16.03
CA SER A 203 1.24 6.38 16.92
C SER A 203 2.54 6.66 16.18
#